data_3852f5ab27b7631cd54dd491ffcb184c
#
_entry.id   3852f5ab27b7631cd54dd491ffcb184c
#
_cell.length_a   1.000
_cell.length_b   1.000
_cell.length_c   1.000
_cell.angle_alpha   90.00
_cell.angle_beta   90.00
_cell.angle_gamma   90.00
#
_symmetry.space_group_name_H-M   'P 1'
#
loop_
_entity.id
_entity.type
_entity.pdbx_description
1 polymer ?
#
loop_
_entity_poly.entity_id
_entity_poly.type
_entity_poly.pdbx_seq_one_letter_code
_entity_poly.pdbx_strand_id
1 'polypeptide(L)'
;RLSDSVNGYLPLNQCTNAIYTDGRKTDQPLRPGDQLLVQINREAMKGKLPALTANLNFSGKYLVLTTGNRKIGFSNKLSKEESSLLNKWLEEERSLPEREYGIIARTNAAEASKKQFFHELEMLKKQYEKVAVHGRNRTCYSLLYEAEPFYLAAVRDVYTRDLDEIVTDIPEILSLIHISEPTRRS
;
A
#
# COMPACT_ATOMS: atom_id res chain seq x y z
N ARG A 1 13.55 6.53 -15.26
CA ARG A 1 12.69 6.10 -16.39
C ARG A 1 11.71 5.04 -15.92
N LEU A 2 10.49 5.11 -16.41
CA LEU A 2 9.45 4.07 -16.21
C LEU A 2 9.32 3.14 -17.42
N SER A 3 9.73 3.63 -18.58
CA SER A 3 9.88 2.90 -19.84
C SER A 3 10.89 3.61 -20.71
N ASP A 4 11.12 3.11 -21.93
CA ASP A 4 12.01 3.78 -22.90
C ASP A 4 11.55 5.19 -23.27
N SER A 5 10.22 5.44 -23.22
CA SER A 5 9.61 6.71 -23.62
C SER A 5 9.03 7.52 -22.45
N VAL A 6 8.87 6.92 -21.25
CA VAL A 6 8.22 7.57 -20.12
C VAL A 6 9.21 7.84 -18.99
N ASN A 7 9.36 9.11 -18.65
CA ASN A 7 10.10 9.55 -17.46
C ASN A 7 9.16 9.80 -16.30
N GLY A 8 9.65 9.62 -15.08
CA GLY A 8 8.94 9.97 -13.85
C GLY A 8 9.79 10.90 -12.98
N TYR A 9 9.13 11.66 -12.12
CA TYR A 9 9.77 12.52 -11.13
C TYR A 9 9.87 11.81 -9.79
N LEU A 10 11.08 11.50 -9.34
CA LEU A 10 11.35 10.84 -8.06
C LEU A 10 12.11 11.80 -7.13
N PRO A 11 11.45 12.39 -6.11
CA PRO A 11 12.14 13.22 -5.12
C PRO A 11 13.10 12.40 -4.26
N LEU A 12 14.30 12.92 -3.98
CA LEU A 12 15.32 12.20 -3.19
C LEU A 12 14.84 11.84 -1.78
N ASN A 13 14.00 12.68 -1.16
CA ASN A 13 13.40 12.39 0.14
C ASN A 13 12.36 11.25 0.10
N GLN A 14 11.99 10.79 -1.08
CA GLN A 14 11.12 9.62 -1.31
C GLN A 14 11.90 8.34 -1.59
N CYS A 15 13.21 8.32 -1.32
CA CYS A 15 14.10 7.18 -1.55
C CYS A 15 14.71 6.63 -0.26
N THR A 16 14.09 6.86 0.91
CA THR A 16 14.68 6.57 2.23
C THR A 16 14.97 5.07 2.43
N ASN A 17 14.10 4.20 1.94
CA ASN A 17 14.24 2.74 2.03
C ASN A 17 14.01 2.09 0.65
N ALA A 18 14.70 2.61 -0.37
CA ALA A 18 14.58 2.11 -1.72
C ALA A 18 15.06 0.65 -1.82
N ILE A 19 14.32 -0.17 -2.55
CA ILE A 19 14.69 -1.55 -2.86
C ILE A 19 15.39 -1.53 -4.22
N TYR A 20 16.70 -1.81 -4.22
CA TYR A 20 17.50 -1.89 -5.42
C TYR A 20 17.50 -3.31 -5.99
N THR A 21 17.51 -3.42 -7.32
CA THR A 21 17.51 -4.73 -8.01
C THR A 21 18.82 -5.49 -7.84
N ASP A 22 19.93 -4.78 -7.63
CA ASP A 22 21.25 -5.37 -7.36
C ASP A 22 21.43 -5.84 -5.89
N GLY A 23 20.40 -5.68 -5.05
CA GLY A 23 20.40 -6.11 -3.66
C GLY A 23 21.24 -5.26 -2.71
N ARG A 24 21.82 -4.13 -3.18
CA ARG A 24 22.58 -3.25 -2.29
C ARG A 24 21.69 -2.59 -1.24
N LYS A 25 22.32 -2.19 -0.14
CA LYS A 25 21.64 -1.54 0.98
C LYS A 25 21.22 -0.11 0.64
N THR A 26 20.16 0.34 1.27
CA THR A 26 19.52 1.65 1.08
C THR A 26 20.32 2.84 1.63
N ASP A 27 21.40 2.61 2.36
CA ASP A 27 22.27 3.63 2.94
C ASP A 27 23.22 4.29 1.92
N GLN A 28 23.30 3.71 0.73
CA GLN A 28 24.13 4.28 -0.34
C GLN A 28 23.35 5.33 -1.15
N PRO A 29 24.01 6.43 -1.56
CA PRO A 29 23.35 7.45 -2.37
C PRO A 29 22.94 6.90 -3.73
N LEU A 30 21.80 7.38 -4.21
CA LEU A 30 21.28 7.08 -5.55
C LEU A 30 22.25 7.59 -6.62
N ARG A 31 22.56 6.76 -7.61
CA ARG A 31 23.48 7.06 -8.71
C ARG A 31 22.79 6.92 -10.07
N PRO A 32 23.22 7.65 -11.09
CA PRO A 32 22.78 7.40 -12.46
C PRO A 32 23.02 5.93 -12.86
N GLY A 33 22.02 5.29 -13.47
CA GLY A 33 22.06 3.88 -13.84
C GLY A 33 21.50 2.93 -12.79
N ASP A 34 21.22 3.40 -11.59
CA ASP A 34 20.57 2.57 -10.56
C ASP A 34 19.19 2.12 -10.98
N GLN A 35 18.89 0.87 -10.67
CA GLN A 35 17.58 0.28 -10.86
C GLN A 35 16.95 -0.02 -9.50
N LEU A 36 15.76 0.52 -9.28
CA LEU A 36 15.07 0.40 -8.01
C LEU A 36 13.55 0.24 -8.24
N LEU A 37 12.88 -0.31 -7.24
CA LEU A 37 11.44 -0.39 -7.23
C LEU A 37 10.86 1.00 -6.96
N VAL A 38 9.89 1.40 -7.77
CA VAL A 38 9.15 2.65 -7.59
C VAL A 38 7.65 2.42 -7.68
N GLN A 39 6.92 3.21 -6.96
CA GLN A 39 5.46 3.27 -7.01
C GLN A 39 5.05 4.62 -7.62
N ILE A 40 4.06 4.60 -8.50
CA ILE A 40 3.44 5.84 -8.99
C ILE A 40 2.56 6.38 -7.86
N ASN A 41 2.95 7.51 -7.30
CA ASN A 41 2.22 8.21 -6.25
C ASN A 41 1.19 9.18 -6.81
N ARG A 42 1.44 9.70 -8.00
CA ARG A 42 0.52 10.57 -8.75
C ARG A 42 0.75 10.38 -10.24
N GLU A 43 -0.33 10.24 -10.97
CA GLU A 43 -0.30 10.13 -12.42
C GLU A 43 0.17 11.42 -13.09
N ALA A 44 0.58 11.31 -14.36
CA ALA A 44 0.92 12.45 -15.18
C ALA A 44 -0.30 13.35 -15.39
N MET A 45 -0.13 14.65 -15.22
CA MET A 45 -1.20 15.64 -15.42
C MET A 45 -0.68 16.84 -16.20
N LYS A 46 -1.39 17.23 -17.27
CA LYS A 46 -1.20 18.51 -18.00
C LYS A 46 0.27 18.95 -18.14
N GLY A 47 1.10 18.11 -18.78
CA GLY A 47 2.51 18.39 -19.01
C GLY A 47 3.46 18.17 -17.84
N LYS A 48 2.96 17.64 -16.70
CA LYS A 48 3.80 17.23 -15.57
C LYS A 48 4.07 15.73 -15.63
N LEU A 49 5.29 15.35 -15.32
CA LEU A 49 5.67 13.94 -15.18
C LEU A 49 4.90 13.25 -14.02
N PRO A 50 4.66 11.94 -14.10
CA PRO A 50 4.15 11.19 -12.97
C PRO A 50 5.11 11.31 -11.78
N ALA A 51 4.56 11.55 -10.59
CA ALA A 51 5.33 11.59 -9.36
C ALA A 51 5.52 10.17 -8.81
N LEU A 52 6.76 9.84 -8.50
CA LEU A 52 7.18 8.54 -8.03
C LEU A 52 7.61 8.59 -6.56
N THR A 53 7.55 7.44 -5.92
CA THR A 53 8.16 7.18 -4.62
C THR A 53 8.83 5.81 -4.63
N ALA A 54 9.98 5.68 -3.98
CA ALA A 54 10.60 4.40 -3.68
C ALA A 54 10.17 3.88 -2.29
N ASN A 55 9.43 4.67 -1.53
CA ASN A 55 8.78 4.26 -0.30
C ASN A 55 7.44 3.61 -0.65
N LEU A 56 7.44 2.29 -0.81
CA LEU A 56 6.26 1.54 -1.23
C LEU A 56 5.17 1.57 -0.14
N ASN A 57 3.92 1.72 -0.56
CA ASN A 57 2.77 1.73 0.33
C ASN A 57 1.72 0.75 -0.17
N PHE A 58 1.28 -0.13 0.71
CA PHE A 58 0.22 -1.11 0.46
C PHE A 58 -0.95 -0.79 1.38
N SER A 59 -2.06 -0.35 0.81
CA SER A 59 -3.22 0.14 1.56
C SER A 59 -4.33 -0.90 1.60
N GLY A 60 -4.72 -1.29 2.83
CA GLY A 60 -5.91 -2.04 3.13
C GLY A 60 -7.05 -1.15 3.64
N LYS A 61 -8.13 -1.76 4.10
CA LYS A 61 -9.25 -1.07 4.75
C LYS A 61 -8.86 -0.51 6.12
N TYR A 62 -8.12 -1.29 6.90
CA TYR A 62 -7.78 -1.02 8.29
C TYR A 62 -6.35 -0.54 8.46
N LEU A 63 -5.45 -0.96 7.58
CA LEU A 63 -4.00 -0.77 7.71
C LEU A 63 -3.38 -0.22 6.44
N VAL A 64 -2.25 0.46 6.62
CA VAL A 64 -1.29 0.73 5.54
C VAL A 64 0.05 0.17 5.98
N LEU A 65 0.66 -0.67 5.14
CA LEU A 65 2.04 -1.09 5.28
C LEU A 65 2.91 -0.18 4.41
N THR A 66 3.98 0.38 4.97
CA THR A 66 4.87 1.33 4.27
C THR A 66 6.32 0.94 4.44
N THR A 67 7.13 1.08 3.37
CA THR A 67 8.59 0.92 3.47
C THR A 67 9.31 2.23 3.79
N GLY A 68 8.61 3.36 3.80
CA GLY A 68 9.19 4.68 4.06
C GLY A 68 9.78 4.87 5.46
N ASN A 69 9.34 4.08 6.42
CA ASN A 69 9.88 4.04 7.78
C ASN A 69 9.49 2.72 8.46
N ARG A 70 10.04 2.47 9.66
CA ARG A 70 9.76 1.27 10.47
C ARG A 70 8.86 1.56 11.68
N LYS A 71 8.16 2.68 11.69
CA LYS A 71 7.32 3.10 12.81
C LYS A 71 5.94 2.44 12.75
N ILE A 72 5.33 2.27 13.91
CA ILE A 72 3.92 1.99 14.04
C ILE A 72 3.23 3.30 14.35
N GLY A 73 2.28 3.68 13.51
CA GLY A 73 1.51 4.92 13.61
C GLY A 73 0.00 4.64 13.65
N PHE A 74 -0.74 5.64 14.06
CA PHE A 74 -2.20 5.59 14.17
C PHE A 74 -2.80 6.83 13.52
N SER A 75 -3.95 6.70 12.90
CA SER A 75 -4.70 7.84 12.38
C SER A 75 -5.01 8.83 13.50
N ASN A 76 -4.84 10.13 13.23
CA ASN A 76 -5.19 11.19 14.17
C ASN A 76 -6.69 11.27 14.50
N LYS A 77 -7.53 10.55 13.76
CA LYS A 77 -8.98 10.47 13.97
C LYS A 77 -9.38 9.36 14.95
N LEU A 78 -8.46 8.48 15.32
CA LEU A 78 -8.68 7.46 16.34
C LEU A 78 -8.63 8.08 17.73
N SER A 79 -9.52 7.67 18.60
CA SER A 79 -9.48 8.05 20.03
C SER A 79 -8.24 7.47 20.71
N LYS A 80 -7.95 7.95 21.91
CA LYS A 80 -6.82 7.44 22.71
C LYS A 80 -7.04 5.97 23.10
N GLU A 81 -8.27 5.61 23.42
CA GLU A 81 -8.68 4.26 23.82
C GLU A 81 -8.51 3.27 22.65
N GLU A 82 -9.02 3.64 21.47
CA GLU A 82 -8.89 2.84 20.23
C GLU A 82 -7.41 2.67 19.85
N SER A 83 -6.65 3.75 19.86
CA SER A 83 -5.22 3.72 19.57
C SER A 83 -4.46 2.84 20.57
N SER A 84 -4.83 2.86 21.87
CA SER A 84 -4.22 2.03 22.90
C SER A 84 -4.54 0.55 22.69
N LEU A 85 -5.78 0.22 22.30
CA LEU A 85 -6.18 -1.15 21.98
C LEU A 85 -5.40 -1.69 20.77
N LEU A 86 -5.37 -0.92 19.68
CA LEU A 86 -4.64 -1.29 18.46
C LEU A 86 -3.14 -1.39 18.70
N ASN A 87 -2.59 -0.54 19.56
CA ASN A 87 -1.19 -0.61 19.96
C ASN A 87 -0.84 -1.92 20.69
N LYS A 88 -1.73 -2.39 21.57
CA LYS A 88 -1.58 -3.71 22.21
C LYS A 88 -1.63 -4.86 21.21
N TRP A 89 -2.47 -4.76 20.17
CA TRP A 89 -2.51 -5.77 19.12
C TRP A 89 -1.21 -5.82 18.30
N LEU A 90 -0.54 -4.69 18.13
CA LEU A 90 0.69 -4.57 17.34
C LEU A 90 1.98 -4.75 18.17
N GLU A 91 1.88 -5.16 19.44
CA GLU A 91 3.06 -5.32 20.32
C GLU A 91 4.03 -6.37 19.79
N GLU A 92 3.53 -7.49 19.28
CA GLU A 92 4.35 -8.54 18.67
C GLU A 92 5.08 -8.03 17.41
N GLU A 93 4.36 -7.28 16.56
CA GLU A 93 4.95 -6.66 15.36
C GLU A 93 6.02 -5.62 15.71
N ARG A 94 5.84 -4.89 16.82
CA ARG A 94 6.81 -3.91 17.31
C ARG A 94 8.12 -4.58 17.74
N SER A 95 8.02 -5.76 18.30
CA SER A 95 9.14 -6.52 18.85
C SER A 95 9.97 -7.26 17.79
N LEU A 96 9.53 -7.29 16.52
CA LEU A 96 10.27 -7.93 15.44
C LEU A 96 11.54 -7.14 15.09
N PRO A 97 12.76 -7.70 15.32
CA PRO A 97 14.01 -6.96 15.17
C PRO A 97 14.34 -6.62 13.71
N GLU A 98 13.92 -7.45 12.77
CA GLU A 98 14.25 -7.33 11.34
C GLU A 98 13.13 -6.77 10.48
N ARG A 99 12.11 -6.15 11.09
CA ARG A 99 11.01 -5.58 10.35
C ARG A 99 11.46 -4.39 9.48
N GLU A 100 11.31 -4.52 8.18
CA GLU A 100 11.73 -3.50 7.20
C GLU A 100 10.61 -2.55 6.76
N TYR A 101 9.44 -2.63 7.38
CA TYR A 101 8.26 -1.81 7.06
C TYR A 101 7.68 -1.15 8.31
N GLY A 102 6.97 -0.06 8.09
CA GLY A 102 6.09 0.56 9.08
C GLY A 102 4.64 0.10 8.90
N ILE A 103 3.84 0.31 9.92
CA ILE A 103 2.41 0.01 9.93
C ILE A 103 1.67 1.26 10.37
N ILE A 104 0.64 1.65 9.63
CA ILE A 104 -0.25 2.76 10.00
C ILE A 104 -1.65 2.19 10.14
N ALA A 105 -2.21 2.24 11.36
CA ALA A 105 -3.61 1.92 11.58
C ALA A 105 -4.49 3.08 11.11
N ARG A 106 -5.42 2.77 10.19
CA ARG A 106 -6.37 3.73 9.63
C ARG A 106 -7.56 3.93 10.60
N THR A 107 -8.37 4.95 10.33
CA THR A 107 -9.57 5.23 11.14
C THR A 107 -10.52 4.03 11.21
N ASN A 108 -10.73 3.34 10.09
CA ASN A 108 -11.60 2.16 10.02
C ASN A 108 -11.11 0.98 10.89
N ALA A 109 -9.85 1.02 11.36
CA ALA A 109 -9.32 -0.03 12.25
C ALA A 109 -10.07 -0.10 13.60
N ALA A 110 -10.74 1.00 14.02
CA ALA A 110 -11.57 1.01 15.22
C ALA A 110 -12.76 0.02 15.15
N GLU A 111 -13.29 -0.19 13.95
CA GLU A 111 -14.45 -1.07 13.69
C GLU A 111 -14.03 -2.53 13.42
N ALA A 112 -12.73 -2.79 13.30
CA ALA A 112 -12.24 -4.12 12.97
C ALA A 112 -12.28 -5.06 14.16
N SER A 113 -12.75 -6.28 13.95
CA SER A 113 -12.43 -7.35 14.89
C SER A 113 -10.95 -7.68 14.84
N LYS A 114 -10.38 -8.18 15.95
CA LYS A 114 -8.98 -8.60 16.01
C LYS A 114 -8.62 -9.57 14.88
N LYS A 115 -9.52 -10.49 14.53
CA LYS A 115 -9.33 -11.45 13.44
C LYS A 115 -9.22 -10.76 12.07
N GLN A 116 -10.08 -9.80 11.76
CA GLN A 116 -10.05 -9.05 10.50
C GLN A 116 -8.78 -8.21 10.39
N PHE A 117 -8.41 -7.55 11.49
CA PHE A 117 -7.21 -6.74 11.57
C PHE A 117 -5.94 -7.55 11.24
N PHE A 118 -5.75 -8.69 11.90
CA PHE A 118 -4.58 -9.55 11.65
C PHE A 118 -4.64 -10.24 10.29
N HIS A 119 -5.82 -10.61 9.82
CA HIS A 119 -5.97 -11.15 8.47
C HIS A 119 -5.48 -10.16 7.41
N GLU A 120 -5.90 -8.89 7.53
CA GLU A 120 -5.44 -7.84 6.61
C GLU A 120 -3.93 -7.59 6.74
N LEU A 121 -3.39 -7.55 7.96
CA LEU A 121 -1.96 -7.40 8.18
C LEU A 121 -1.15 -8.49 7.45
N GLU A 122 -1.55 -9.74 7.59
CA GLU A 122 -0.89 -10.86 6.90
C GLU A 122 -1.02 -10.78 5.37
N MET A 123 -2.17 -10.33 4.86
CA MET A 123 -2.35 -10.10 3.43
C MET A 123 -1.39 -9.02 2.91
N LEU A 124 -1.27 -7.89 3.61
CA LEU A 124 -0.37 -6.80 3.22
C LEU A 124 1.11 -7.22 3.31
N LYS A 125 1.49 -8.01 4.32
CA LYS A 125 2.84 -8.57 4.46
C LYS A 125 3.20 -9.47 3.27
N LYS A 126 2.31 -10.41 2.92
CA LYS A 126 2.48 -11.28 1.74
C LYS A 126 2.60 -10.49 0.45
N GLN A 127 1.81 -9.44 0.30
CA GLN A 127 1.86 -8.56 -0.86
C GLN A 127 3.18 -7.81 -0.96
N TYR A 128 3.66 -7.24 0.16
CA TYR A 128 4.98 -6.62 0.26
C TYR A 128 6.09 -7.61 -0.12
N GLU A 129 6.12 -8.79 0.49
CA GLU A 129 7.12 -9.83 0.21
C GLU A 129 7.12 -10.22 -1.27
N LYS A 130 5.94 -10.45 -1.83
CA LYS A 130 5.79 -10.77 -3.25
C LYS A 130 6.39 -9.69 -4.16
N VAL A 131 6.10 -8.43 -3.88
CA VAL A 131 6.63 -7.31 -4.68
C VAL A 131 8.13 -7.15 -4.47
N ALA A 132 8.62 -7.21 -3.23
CA ALA A 132 10.04 -7.07 -2.91
C ALA A 132 10.89 -8.18 -3.53
N VAL A 133 10.45 -9.44 -3.44
CA VAL A 133 11.17 -10.61 -4.01
C VAL A 133 11.11 -10.58 -5.53
N HIS A 134 9.93 -10.37 -6.13
CA HIS A 134 9.79 -10.34 -7.58
C HIS A 134 10.53 -9.15 -8.19
N GLY A 135 10.52 -8.00 -7.52
CA GLY A 135 11.17 -6.80 -8.01
C GLY A 135 12.67 -6.94 -8.19
N ARG A 136 13.32 -7.70 -7.32
CA ARG A 136 14.78 -7.96 -7.42
C ARG A 136 15.17 -8.82 -8.63
N ASN A 137 14.23 -9.63 -9.13
CA ASN A 137 14.48 -10.62 -10.19
C ASN A 137 13.84 -10.24 -11.53
N ARG A 138 13.20 -9.09 -11.64
CA ARG A 138 12.53 -8.65 -12.87
C ARG A 138 13.41 -7.73 -13.70
N THR A 139 13.19 -7.78 -14.99
CA THR A 139 13.81 -6.84 -15.93
C THR A 139 13.33 -5.41 -15.66
N CYS A 140 14.17 -4.44 -15.97
CA CYS A 140 13.82 -3.02 -15.90
C CYS A 140 12.47 -2.74 -16.63
N TYR A 141 11.69 -1.83 -16.12
CA TYR A 141 10.36 -1.43 -16.64
C TYR A 141 9.24 -2.45 -16.48
N SER A 142 9.45 -3.55 -15.77
CA SER A 142 8.38 -4.51 -15.48
C SER A 142 7.35 -3.91 -14.53
N LEU A 143 6.05 -4.08 -14.85
CA LEU A 143 4.97 -3.87 -13.89
C LEU A 143 4.95 -5.03 -12.89
N LEU A 144 5.18 -4.74 -11.61
CA LEU A 144 5.26 -5.74 -10.54
C LEU A 144 3.93 -5.94 -9.82
N TYR A 145 3.21 -4.86 -9.68
CA TYR A 145 1.95 -4.81 -8.95
C TYR A 145 1.09 -3.66 -9.49
N GLU A 146 -0.15 -3.97 -9.75
CA GLU A 146 -1.19 -2.99 -10.08
C GLU A 146 -2.09 -2.82 -8.86
N ALA A 147 -2.16 -1.60 -8.35
CA ALA A 147 -3.01 -1.29 -7.21
C ALA A 147 -4.48 -1.38 -7.62
N GLU A 148 -5.32 -1.72 -6.66
CA GLU A 148 -6.77 -1.62 -6.83
C GLU A 148 -7.15 -0.21 -7.31
N PRO A 149 -8.01 -0.09 -8.33
CA PRO A 149 -8.50 1.21 -8.77
C PRO A 149 -9.09 2.03 -7.63
N PHE A 150 -8.88 3.35 -7.65
CA PHE A 150 -9.23 4.21 -6.52
C PHE A 150 -10.72 4.13 -6.14
N TYR A 151 -11.61 3.93 -7.11
CA TYR A 151 -13.04 3.80 -6.87
C TYR A 151 -13.40 2.51 -6.12
N LEU A 152 -12.72 1.38 -6.39
CA LEU A 152 -12.88 0.15 -5.64
C LEU A 152 -12.34 0.30 -4.21
N ALA A 153 -11.19 0.96 -4.06
CA ALA A 153 -10.63 1.29 -2.75
C ALA A 153 -11.59 2.19 -1.95
N ALA A 154 -12.23 3.17 -2.59
CA ALA A 154 -13.23 4.02 -1.97
C ALA A 154 -14.46 3.22 -1.52
N VAL A 155 -14.99 2.34 -2.38
CA VAL A 155 -16.11 1.45 -2.02
C VAL A 155 -15.72 0.56 -0.83
N ARG A 156 -14.55 -0.10 -0.88
CA ARG A 156 -14.05 -0.92 0.22
C ARG A 156 -13.96 -0.16 1.54
N ASP A 157 -13.50 1.10 1.49
CA ASP A 157 -13.31 1.93 2.68
C ASP A 157 -14.64 2.38 3.32
N VAL A 158 -15.69 2.57 2.51
CA VAL A 158 -17.04 2.96 2.96
C VAL A 158 -17.96 1.76 3.16
N TYR A 159 -17.59 0.58 2.63
CA TYR A 159 -18.44 -0.60 2.72
C TYR A 159 -18.69 -1.00 4.17
N THR A 160 -19.92 -0.85 4.60
CA THR A 160 -20.47 -1.30 5.89
C THR A 160 -21.66 -2.21 5.63
N ARG A 161 -22.14 -2.88 6.68
CA ARG A 161 -23.39 -3.70 6.57
C ARG A 161 -24.62 -2.88 6.23
N ASP A 162 -24.57 -1.58 6.46
CA ASP A 162 -25.66 -0.62 6.29
C ASP A 162 -25.54 0.13 4.95
N LEU A 163 -24.69 -0.32 4.03
CA LEU A 163 -24.61 0.22 2.68
C LEU A 163 -25.77 -0.34 1.84
N ASP A 164 -26.72 0.53 1.51
CA ASP A 164 -27.93 0.15 0.78
C ASP A 164 -27.70 0.13 -0.74
N GLU A 165 -26.96 1.09 -1.28
CA GLU A 165 -26.83 1.26 -2.71
C GLU A 165 -25.47 1.87 -3.11
N ILE A 166 -24.95 1.44 -4.27
CA ILE A 166 -23.82 2.06 -4.96
C ILE A 166 -24.30 2.46 -6.34
N VAL A 167 -24.27 3.76 -6.63
CA VAL A 167 -24.65 4.33 -7.93
C VAL A 167 -23.41 4.69 -8.72
N THR A 168 -23.32 4.22 -9.96
CA THR A 168 -22.26 4.58 -10.91
C THR A 168 -22.84 4.69 -12.30
N ASP A 169 -22.29 5.61 -13.10
CA ASP A 169 -22.58 5.80 -14.52
C ASP A 169 -21.65 4.97 -15.43
N ILE A 170 -20.73 4.21 -14.85
CA ILE A 170 -19.74 3.39 -15.58
C ILE A 170 -20.11 1.90 -15.40
N PRO A 171 -20.66 1.23 -16.43
CA PRO A 171 -21.12 -0.17 -16.35
C PRO A 171 -20.01 -1.16 -15.95
N GLU A 172 -18.76 -0.91 -16.37
CA GLU A 172 -17.60 -1.75 -16.06
C GLU A 172 -17.32 -1.80 -14.56
N ILE A 173 -17.59 -0.70 -13.84
CA ILE A 173 -17.41 -0.62 -12.37
C ILE A 173 -18.43 -1.53 -11.67
N LEU A 174 -19.69 -1.58 -12.13
CA LEU A 174 -20.71 -2.47 -11.57
C LEU A 174 -20.32 -3.94 -11.66
N SER A 175 -19.72 -4.36 -12.77
CA SER A 175 -19.28 -5.75 -12.93
C SER A 175 -18.14 -6.12 -11.99
N LEU A 176 -17.22 -5.19 -11.71
CA LEU A 176 -16.10 -5.39 -10.79
C LEU A 176 -16.56 -5.43 -9.31
N ILE A 177 -17.57 -4.63 -8.95
CA ILE A 177 -18.15 -4.65 -7.61
C ILE A 177 -18.86 -5.98 -7.34
N HIS A 178 -19.58 -6.53 -8.31
CA HIS A 178 -20.23 -7.85 -8.22
C HIS A 178 -19.25 -9.02 -8.01
N ILE A 179 -18.04 -8.93 -8.55
CA ILE A 179 -17.00 -9.95 -8.37
C ILE A 179 -16.41 -9.92 -6.95
N SER A 180 -16.43 -8.76 -6.29
CA SER A 180 -15.91 -8.60 -4.92
C SER A 180 -16.93 -8.85 -3.82
N GLU A 181 -18.22 -9.03 -4.13
CA GLU A 181 -19.23 -9.42 -3.15
C GLU A 181 -19.08 -10.90 -2.78
N PRO A 182 -18.95 -11.25 -1.49
CA PRO A 182 -19.14 -12.63 -1.07
C PRO A 182 -20.59 -13.03 -1.34
N THR A 183 -20.77 -14.00 -2.23
CA THR A 183 -22.08 -14.60 -2.56
C THR A 183 -22.92 -14.78 -1.30
N ARG A 184 -23.98 -13.98 -1.14
CA ARG A 184 -25.06 -14.30 -0.19
C ARG A 184 -25.65 -15.65 -0.60
N ARG A 185 -25.28 -16.69 0.10
CA ARG A 185 -26.09 -17.92 0.08
C ARG A 185 -27.34 -17.61 0.89
N SER A 186 -28.48 -17.55 0.21
CA SER A 186 -29.83 -17.66 0.76
C SER A 186 -30.01 -18.96 1.55
#